data_113840f883450fb07bbe1362bbd00fc7
#
_entry.id   113840f883450fb07bbe1362bbd00fc7
#
_cell.length_a   1.000
_cell.length_b   1.000
_cell.length_c   1.000
_cell.angle_alpha   90.00
_cell.angle_beta   90.00
_cell.angle_gamma   90.00
#
_symmetry.space_group_name_H-M   'P 1'
#
loop_
_entity.id
_entity.type
_entity.pdbx_description
1 polymer ?
#
loop_
_entity_poly.entity_id
_entity_poly.type
_entity_poly.pdbx_seq_one_letter_code
_entity_poly.pdbx_strand_id
1 'polypeptide(L)'
;MIRRVWPVLLAAALSAACTHVPQKSALAEWSPSRNFDDRRPRLIVLHATEMDSAEGALRVLKSANSGGRVSAHYLIAEDGRIVQLVKDSQRAWHAGGGRWGGYNDLNSVSLGIELDNDGEEAFAPAQIESLLRLLADLCQRHAIPREAVIAHGDMAPTRKRDPSARFPWQRLAEAGFGLWYGDDLPEPPAGFDAALALRAFGYDTRDLPAAVRAFTRRFRGEEREALDDTDRRILFDLLNGGARP
;
A
#
# COMPACT_ATOMS: atom_id res chain seq x y z
N MET A 1 -56.37 -0.54 -52.27
CA MET A 1 -55.46 0.47 -51.71
C MET A 1 -54.83 -0.16 -50.44
N ILE A 2 -53.58 -0.68 -50.52
CA ILE A 2 -52.89 -1.32 -49.41
C ILE A 2 -51.84 -0.31 -48.91
N ARG A 3 -52.05 0.24 -47.71
CA ARG A 3 -51.08 1.14 -47.05
C ARG A 3 -49.96 0.28 -46.42
N ARG A 4 -48.77 0.42 -46.94
CA ARG A 4 -47.55 -0.16 -46.32
C ARG A 4 -47.13 0.73 -45.13
N VAL A 5 -47.15 0.16 -43.93
CA VAL A 5 -46.59 0.73 -42.71
C VAL A 5 -45.14 0.28 -42.61
N TRP A 6 -44.22 1.22 -42.60
CA TRP A 6 -42.79 0.97 -42.37
C TRP A 6 -42.50 1.01 -40.85
N PRO A 7 -41.80 0.05 -40.30
CA PRO A 7 -41.37 0.16 -38.90
C PRO A 7 -40.18 1.11 -38.78
N VAL A 8 -40.33 2.14 -37.94
CA VAL A 8 -39.24 3.01 -37.52
C VAL A 8 -38.41 2.27 -36.50
N LEU A 9 -37.22 1.83 -36.89
CA LEU A 9 -36.21 1.30 -35.98
C LEU A 9 -35.61 2.48 -35.20
N LEU A 10 -35.96 2.59 -33.91
CA LEU A 10 -35.33 3.49 -32.96
C LEU A 10 -33.95 2.88 -32.58
N ALA A 11 -32.88 3.38 -33.16
CA ALA A 11 -31.51 3.06 -32.75
C ALA A 11 -31.23 3.79 -31.42
N ALA A 12 -31.25 3.03 -30.29
CA ALA A 12 -30.79 3.52 -29.01
C ALA A 12 -29.27 3.66 -29.07
N ALA A 13 -28.76 4.88 -29.20
CA ALA A 13 -27.36 5.19 -29.04
C ALA A 13 -26.97 4.98 -27.56
N LEU A 14 -26.31 3.87 -27.25
CA LEU A 14 -25.59 3.71 -25.98
C LEU A 14 -24.40 4.68 -25.99
N SER A 15 -24.59 5.84 -25.39
CA SER A 15 -23.48 6.72 -25.02
C SER A 15 -22.67 6.02 -23.92
N ALA A 16 -21.54 5.43 -24.29
CA ALA A 16 -20.53 5.03 -23.33
C ALA A 16 -20.04 6.31 -22.63
N ALA A 17 -20.63 6.62 -21.47
CA ALA A 17 -20.11 7.64 -20.59
C ALA A 17 -18.72 7.15 -20.15
N CYS A 18 -17.66 7.78 -20.69
CA CYS A 18 -16.33 7.66 -20.11
C CYS A 18 -16.44 8.16 -18.66
N THR A 19 -16.56 7.25 -17.70
CA THR A 19 -16.55 7.58 -16.28
C THR A 19 -15.18 8.18 -15.98
N HIS A 20 -15.12 9.51 -15.90
CA HIS A 20 -13.90 10.20 -15.51
C HIS A 20 -13.58 9.83 -14.04
N VAL A 21 -12.53 9.04 -13.83
CA VAL A 21 -12.08 8.68 -12.48
C VAL A 21 -11.59 9.96 -11.79
N PRO A 22 -12.16 10.33 -10.64
CA PRO A 22 -11.71 11.51 -9.90
C PRO A 22 -10.24 11.41 -9.55
N GLN A 23 -9.46 12.46 -9.83
CA GLN A 23 -8.03 12.52 -9.51
C GLN A 23 -7.76 12.86 -8.05
N LYS A 24 -8.79 13.28 -7.30
CA LYS A 24 -8.72 13.61 -5.88
C LYS A 24 -9.76 12.79 -5.12
N SER A 25 -9.40 12.34 -3.91
CA SER A 25 -10.34 11.71 -3.00
C SER A 25 -11.31 12.72 -2.42
N ALA A 26 -12.60 12.36 -2.35
CA ALA A 26 -13.60 13.15 -1.63
C ALA A 26 -13.42 13.07 -0.09
N LEU A 27 -12.61 12.13 0.40
CA LEU A 27 -12.34 11.91 1.83
C LEU A 27 -11.20 12.78 2.36
N ALA A 28 -10.42 13.43 1.48
CA ALA A 28 -9.17 14.11 1.85
C ALA A 28 -9.23 15.61 1.59
N GLU A 29 -8.66 16.39 2.52
CA GLU A 29 -8.37 17.80 2.29
C GLU A 29 -7.26 17.93 1.23
N TRP A 30 -7.48 18.75 0.19
CA TRP A 30 -6.49 19.01 -0.84
C TRP A 30 -5.45 20.03 -0.38
N SER A 31 -4.20 19.59 -0.20
CA SER A 31 -3.05 20.43 0.16
C SER A 31 -1.85 20.10 -0.75
N PRO A 32 -1.71 20.80 -1.92
CA PRO A 32 -0.82 20.36 -2.99
C PRO A 32 0.67 20.47 -2.66
N SER A 33 1.44 19.46 -3.05
CA SER A 33 2.90 19.50 -3.18
C SER A 33 3.30 19.83 -4.61
N ARG A 34 4.51 20.39 -4.80
CA ARG A 34 5.12 20.62 -6.13
C ARG A 34 6.05 19.47 -6.57
N ASN A 35 6.21 18.44 -5.71
CA ASN A 35 7.17 17.36 -5.89
C ASN A 35 6.48 16.12 -6.49
N PHE A 36 6.19 16.12 -7.79
CA PHE A 36 5.50 15.01 -8.47
C PHE A 36 5.86 14.91 -9.95
N ASP A 37 5.63 13.72 -10.52
CA ASP A 37 5.60 13.40 -11.96
C ASP A 37 4.36 12.53 -12.25
N ASP A 38 3.98 12.37 -13.53
CA ASP A 38 2.83 11.53 -13.93
C ASP A 38 3.16 10.04 -13.88
N ARG A 39 2.16 9.21 -13.50
CA ARG A 39 2.29 7.75 -13.36
C ARG A 39 0.95 7.00 -13.28
N ARG A 40 1.01 5.65 -13.22
CA ARG A 40 -0.16 4.78 -12.97
C ARG A 40 0.11 3.89 -11.76
N PRO A 41 -0.67 3.98 -10.67
CA PRO A 41 -0.48 3.14 -9.49
C PRO A 41 -0.91 1.68 -9.72
N ARG A 42 -0.15 0.76 -9.15
CA ARG A 42 -0.40 -0.69 -9.15
C ARG A 42 -0.44 -1.27 -7.74
N LEU A 43 0.11 -0.53 -6.78
CA LEU A 43 0.15 -0.91 -5.37
C LEU A 43 0.14 0.33 -4.47
N ILE A 44 -0.06 0.11 -3.17
CA ILE A 44 -0.03 1.14 -2.13
C ILE A 44 1.10 0.83 -1.17
N VAL A 45 1.92 1.84 -0.86
CA VAL A 45 2.98 1.75 0.15
C VAL A 45 2.57 2.55 1.37
N LEU A 46 2.53 1.91 2.53
CA LEU A 46 2.28 2.54 3.82
C LEU A 46 3.59 2.95 4.47
N HIS A 47 3.58 4.16 5.05
CA HIS A 47 4.70 4.77 5.76
C HIS A 47 4.25 5.18 7.15
N ALA A 48 5.20 5.35 8.07
CA ALA A 48 5.04 6.16 9.27
C ALA A 48 5.97 7.37 9.17
N THR A 49 5.50 8.54 9.60
CA THR A 49 6.26 9.80 9.48
C THR A 49 7.56 9.79 10.28
N GLU A 50 7.61 9.01 11.37
CA GLU A 50 8.70 9.02 12.36
C GLU A 50 8.98 10.44 12.87
N MET A 51 7.89 11.21 13.08
CA MET A 51 7.93 12.63 13.48
C MET A 51 6.90 12.90 14.59
N ASP A 52 7.12 13.98 15.33
CA ASP A 52 6.32 14.36 16.51
C ASP A 52 4.92 14.90 16.16
N SER A 53 4.62 15.19 14.89
CA SER A 53 3.31 15.71 14.50
C SER A 53 3.05 15.72 12.99
N ALA A 54 1.77 15.61 12.62
CA ALA A 54 1.29 15.75 11.25
C ALA A 54 1.70 17.09 10.60
N GLU A 55 1.65 18.19 11.34
CA GLU A 55 2.05 19.51 10.84
C GLU A 55 3.54 19.58 10.53
N GLY A 56 4.39 18.92 11.33
CA GLY A 56 5.81 18.73 11.08
C GLY A 56 6.04 17.96 9.78
N ALA A 57 5.40 16.82 9.64
CA ALA A 57 5.46 15.99 8.45
C ALA A 57 4.96 16.71 7.19
N LEU A 58 3.85 17.46 7.28
CA LEU A 58 3.32 18.26 6.16
C LEU A 58 4.31 19.31 5.68
N ARG A 59 5.06 19.97 6.58
CA ARG A 59 6.11 20.94 6.18
C ARG A 59 7.21 20.24 5.36
N VAL A 60 7.66 19.06 5.80
CA VAL A 60 8.70 18.27 5.11
C VAL A 60 8.21 17.77 3.75
N LEU A 61 7.01 17.21 3.68
CA LEU A 61 6.43 16.63 2.46
C LEU A 61 6.07 17.65 1.39
N LYS A 62 5.92 18.94 1.76
CA LYS A 62 5.53 20.04 0.85
C LYS A 62 6.70 20.91 0.39
N SER A 63 7.85 20.78 0.98
CA SER A 63 9.01 21.66 0.73
C SER A 63 10.27 20.86 0.34
N ALA A 64 11.24 21.55 -0.25
CA ALA A 64 12.59 21.01 -0.36
C ALA A 64 13.27 21.09 1.02
N ASN A 65 13.94 20.02 1.43
CA ASN A 65 14.72 19.95 2.66
C ASN A 65 16.19 19.59 2.35
N SER A 66 17.03 19.58 3.38
CA SER A 66 18.47 19.26 3.24
C SER A 66 18.74 17.83 2.76
N GLY A 67 17.82 16.88 3.00
CA GLY A 67 17.88 15.49 2.53
C GLY A 67 17.37 15.29 1.09
N GLY A 68 16.93 16.37 0.43
CA GLY A 68 16.33 16.32 -0.91
C GLY A 68 14.83 16.57 -0.90
N ARG A 69 14.20 16.34 -2.07
CA ARG A 69 12.76 16.49 -2.22
C ARG A 69 12.07 15.19 -1.90
N VAL A 70 11.12 15.21 -0.95
CA VAL A 70 10.26 14.10 -0.58
C VAL A 70 8.80 14.53 -0.62
N SER A 71 7.90 13.62 -0.92
CA SER A 71 6.45 13.85 -0.88
C SER A 71 5.72 12.52 -0.81
N ALA A 72 4.48 12.52 -0.32
CA ALA A 72 3.56 11.41 -0.38
C ALA A 72 2.27 11.83 -1.08
N HIS A 73 1.42 10.87 -1.46
CA HIS A 73 0.11 11.19 -2.02
C HIS A 73 -0.84 11.64 -0.93
N TYR A 74 -0.80 10.96 0.20
CA TYR A 74 -1.66 11.21 1.36
C TYR A 74 -0.85 11.23 2.65
N LEU A 75 -1.38 11.98 3.63
CA LEU A 75 -1.00 11.90 5.03
C LEU A 75 -2.27 11.74 5.86
N ILE A 76 -2.26 10.83 6.84
CA ILE A 76 -3.35 10.63 7.80
C ILE A 76 -2.81 10.99 9.19
N ALA A 77 -3.37 12.02 9.81
CA ALA A 77 -3.04 12.43 11.16
C ALA A 77 -3.63 11.44 12.19
N GLU A 78 -3.15 11.48 13.43
CA GLU A 78 -3.64 10.61 14.52
C GLU A 78 -5.15 10.76 14.78
N ASP A 79 -5.70 11.96 14.61
CA ASP A 79 -7.14 12.24 14.75
C ASP A 79 -7.99 11.68 13.60
N GLY A 80 -7.35 11.08 12.59
CA GLY A 80 -7.98 10.52 11.41
C GLY A 80 -8.21 11.51 10.26
N ARG A 81 -7.75 12.75 10.37
CA ARG A 81 -7.80 13.74 9.28
C ARG A 81 -6.91 13.29 8.12
N ILE A 82 -7.47 13.21 6.93
CA ILE A 82 -6.77 12.81 5.70
C ILE A 82 -6.41 14.06 4.88
N VAL A 83 -5.14 14.20 4.54
CA VAL A 83 -4.63 15.27 3.68
C VAL A 83 -4.08 14.66 2.39
N GLN A 84 -4.54 15.15 1.23
CA GLN A 84 -3.98 14.77 -0.07
C GLN A 84 -2.99 15.85 -0.54
N LEU A 85 -1.75 15.44 -0.83
CA LEU A 85 -0.63 16.31 -1.19
C LEU A 85 -0.31 16.29 -2.68
N VAL A 86 -0.45 15.10 -3.31
CA VAL A 86 -0.15 14.86 -4.72
C VAL A 86 -1.35 14.18 -5.35
N LYS A 87 -1.68 14.54 -6.61
CA LYS A 87 -2.75 13.84 -7.35
C LYS A 87 -2.34 12.38 -7.60
N ASP A 88 -3.29 11.46 -7.58
CA ASP A 88 -3.03 10.03 -7.74
C ASP A 88 -2.37 9.68 -9.08
N SER A 89 -2.62 10.44 -10.12
CA SER A 89 -2.01 10.27 -11.44
C SER A 89 -0.56 10.79 -11.52
N GLN A 90 -0.10 11.51 -10.50
CA GLN A 90 1.22 12.13 -10.47
C GLN A 90 2.17 11.34 -9.55
N ARG A 91 3.45 11.34 -9.87
CA ARG A 91 4.49 10.60 -9.14
C ARG A 91 4.93 11.39 -7.90
N ALA A 92 4.57 10.93 -6.70
CA ALA A 92 5.17 11.42 -5.46
C ALA A 92 6.53 10.72 -5.19
N TRP A 93 7.39 11.36 -4.39
CA TRP A 93 8.72 10.84 -4.05
C TRP A 93 8.74 10.36 -2.60
N HIS A 94 8.14 9.18 -2.37
CA HIS A 94 7.98 8.58 -1.04
C HIS A 94 8.79 7.29 -0.84
N ALA A 95 9.05 6.53 -1.92
CA ALA A 95 9.63 5.21 -1.81
C ALA A 95 11.18 5.22 -1.77
N GLY A 96 11.81 6.19 -2.42
CA GLY A 96 13.27 6.15 -2.61
C GLY A 96 13.72 4.92 -3.40
N GLY A 97 14.92 4.42 -3.13
CA GLY A 97 15.41 3.16 -3.69
C GLY A 97 14.84 1.95 -2.95
N GLY A 98 14.39 0.95 -3.70
CA GLY A 98 13.83 -0.30 -3.16
C GLY A 98 13.31 -1.22 -4.24
N ARG A 99 12.81 -2.40 -3.85
CA ARG A 99 12.22 -3.39 -4.75
C ARG A 99 11.05 -4.10 -4.09
N TRP A 100 10.05 -4.45 -4.90
CA TRP A 100 8.97 -5.32 -4.48
C TRP A 100 8.46 -6.13 -5.67
N GLY A 101 8.55 -7.45 -5.57
CA GLY A 101 8.22 -8.32 -6.70
C GLY A 101 9.06 -7.97 -7.93
N GLY A 102 8.39 -7.68 -9.05
CA GLY A 102 9.04 -7.25 -10.30
C GLY A 102 9.33 -5.76 -10.40
N TYR A 103 8.94 -4.93 -9.40
CA TYR A 103 9.08 -3.47 -9.46
C TYR A 103 10.36 -2.99 -8.78
N ASN A 104 11.04 -2.02 -9.41
CA ASN A 104 12.24 -1.36 -8.91
C ASN A 104 12.15 0.18 -8.91
N ASP A 105 11.09 0.76 -9.45
CA ASP A 105 10.71 2.19 -9.32
C ASP A 105 9.33 2.29 -8.66
N LEU A 106 9.33 2.17 -7.33
CA LEU A 106 8.08 2.15 -6.56
C LEU A 106 7.37 3.51 -6.58
N ASN A 107 8.09 4.63 -6.72
CA ASN A 107 7.47 5.95 -6.88
C ASN A 107 6.56 6.01 -8.11
N SER A 108 6.93 5.36 -9.20
CA SER A 108 6.14 5.36 -10.45
C SER A 108 4.94 4.41 -10.41
N VAL A 109 4.97 3.37 -9.59
CA VAL A 109 3.94 2.31 -9.60
C VAL A 109 3.10 2.24 -8.35
N SER A 110 3.35 3.09 -7.32
CA SER A 110 2.58 3.02 -6.07
C SER A 110 1.98 4.36 -5.63
N LEU A 111 0.96 4.31 -4.79
CA LEU A 111 0.49 5.43 -3.98
C LEU A 111 1.16 5.34 -2.60
N GLY A 112 1.80 6.42 -2.14
CA GLY A 112 2.35 6.49 -0.80
C GLY A 112 1.37 7.14 0.16
N ILE A 113 1.12 6.51 1.30
CA ILE A 113 0.29 7.01 2.40
C ILE A 113 1.17 7.10 3.64
N GLU A 114 1.38 8.31 4.14
CA GLU A 114 2.04 8.57 5.41
C GLU A 114 1.03 8.50 6.56
N LEU A 115 1.41 7.87 7.64
CA LEU A 115 0.68 7.84 8.91
C LEU A 115 1.46 8.63 9.94
N ASP A 116 0.83 9.64 10.53
CA ASP A 116 1.42 10.42 11.63
C ASP A 116 1.63 9.51 12.84
N ASN A 117 2.88 9.19 13.13
CA ASN A 117 3.27 8.25 14.18
C ASN A 117 4.79 8.39 14.39
N ASP A 118 5.24 8.40 15.62
CA ASP A 118 6.67 8.55 15.99
C ASP A 118 7.50 7.30 15.75
N GLY A 119 6.87 6.17 15.40
CA GLY A 119 7.50 4.85 15.17
C GLY A 119 7.51 3.95 16.41
N GLU A 120 7.25 4.48 17.60
CA GLU A 120 7.32 3.76 18.87
C GLU A 120 5.93 3.52 19.51
N GLU A 121 4.96 4.36 19.23
CA GLU A 121 3.61 4.25 19.76
C GLU A 121 2.68 3.36 18.92
N ALA A 122 1.54 2.99 19.52
CA ALA A 122 0.47 2.31 18.77
C ALA A 122 -0.24 3.31 17.84
N PHE A 123 -0.64 2.84 16.64
CA PHE A 123 -1.41 3.65 15.71
C PHE A 123 -2.82 3.94 16.24
N ALA A 124 -3.23 5.20 16.20
CA ALA A 124 -4.51 5.63 16.74
C ALA A 124 -5.71 4.96 16.02
N PRO A 125 -6.75 4.51 16.74
CA PRO A 125 -7.91 3.87 16.12
C PRO A 125 -8.58 4.73 15.03
N ALA A 126 -8.72 6.05 15.25
CA ALA A 126 -9.31 6.97 14.28
C ALA A 126 -8.47 7.05 12.98
N GLN A 127 -7.15 6.99 13.10
CA GLN A 127 -6.21 6.96 11.98
C GLN A 127 -6.37 5.68 11.16
N ILE A 128 -6.47 4.50 11.81
CA ILE A 128 -6.67 3.22 11.13
C ILE A 128 -8.05 3.16 10.44
N GLU A 129 -9.12 3.65 11.07
CA GLU A 129 -10.44 3.73 10.43
C GLU A 129 -10.41 4.63 9.17
N SER A 130 -9.68 5.73 9.23
CA SER A 130 -9.50 6.62 8.08
C SER A 130 -8.65 5.98 6.98
N LEU A 131 -7.61 5.23 7.35
CA LEU A 131 -6.80 4.45 6.42
C LEU A 131 -7.66 3.41 5.69
N LEU A 132 -8.49 2.64 6.39
CA LEU A 132 -9.35 1.63 5.76
C LEU A 132 -10.32 2.24 4.74
N ARG A 133 -10.92 3.40 5.07
CA ARG A 133 -11.79 4.12 4.11
C ARG A 133 -11.01 4.62 2.89
N LEU A 134 -9.80 5.16 3.10
CA LEU A 134 -8.95 5.63 2.01
C LEU A 134 -8.48 4.47 1.11
N LEU A 135 -8.09 3.34 1.68
CA LEU A 135 -7.71 2.14 0.94
C LEU A 135 -8.86 1.63 0.07
N ALA A 136 -10.11 1.60 0.60
CA ALA A 136 -11.28 1.20 -0.16
C ALA A 136 -11.50 2.12 -1.38
N ASP A 137 -11.43 3.44 -1.20
CA ASP A 137 -11.55 4.44 -2.26
C ASP A 137 -10.45 4.27 -3.32
N LEU A 138 -9.18 4.17 -2.91
CA LEU A 138 -8.04 4.07 -3.81
C LEU A 138 -8.04 2.76 -4.63
N CYS A 139 -8.28 1.64 -3.97
CA CYS A 139 -8.35 0.33 -4.64
C CYS A 139 -9.48 0.32 -5.68
N GLN A 140 -10.65 0.89 -5.35
CA GLN A 140 -11.77 0.97 -6.28
C GLN A 140 -11.49 1.93 -7.44
N ARG A 141 -11.00 3.15 -7.18
CA ARG A 141 -10.78 4.18 -8.21
C ARG A 141 -9.67 3.81 -9.20
N HIS A 142 -8.65 3.10 -8.75
CA HIS A 142 -7.46 2.81 -9.55
C HIS A 142 -7.34 1.34 -9.95
N ALA A 143 -8.33 0.51 -9.61
CA ALA A 143 -8.28 -0.95 -9.80
C ALA A 143 -6.98 -1.56 -9.25
N ILE A 144 -6.53 -1.09 -8.08
CA ILE A 144 -5.39 -1.66 -7.36
C ILE A 144 -5.90 -2.91 -6.63
N PRO A 145 -5.26 -4.07 -6.81
CA PRO A 145 -5.60 -5.26 -6.03
C PRO A 145 -5.52 -4.97 -4.53
N ARG A 146 -6.51 -5.40 -3.75
CA ARG A 146 -6.57 -5.10 -2.31
C ARG A 146 -5.40 -5.70 -1.54
N GLU A 147 -4.88 -6.83 -1.99
CA GLU A 147 -3.68 -7.48 -1.47
C GLU A 147 -2.38 -6.70 -1.76
N ALA A 148 -2.40 -5.77 -2.71
CA ALA A 148 -1.23 -4.97 -3.11
C ALA A 148 -0.99 -3.76 -2.19
N VAL A 149 -1.21 -3.93 -0.88
CA VAL A 149 -0.88 -2.95 0.18
C VAL A 149 0.32 -3.49 0.96
N ILE A 150 1.43 -2.75 0.92
CA ILE A 150 2.72 -3.16 1.50
C ILE A 150 3.32 -2.07 2.39
N ALA A 151 4.31 -2.43 3.21
CA ALA A 151 5.10 -1.50 4.00
C ALA A 151 6.27 -0.89 3.20
N HIS A 152 6.70 0.32 3.56
CA HIS A 152 7.96 0.87 3.08
C HIS A 152 9.15 -0.04 3.47
N GLY A 153 9.13 -0.57 4.70
CA GLY A 153 10.11 -1.54 5.15
C GLY A 153 10.11 -2.86 4.37
N ASP A 154 8.97 -3.27 3.79
CA ASP A 154 8.91 -4.48 2.95
C ASP A 154 9.70 -4.30 1.64
N MET A 155 9.55 -3.12 0.98
CA MET A 155 10.20 -2.86 -0.30
C MET A 155 11.62 -2.28 -0.20
N ALA A 156 12.03 -1.84 0.99
CA ALA A 156 13.36 -1.28 1.26
C ALA A 156 13.98 -1.80 2.57
N PRO A 157 14.06 -3.15 2.76
CA PRO A 157 14.33 -3.76 4.06
C PRO A 157 15.72 -3.42 4.66
N THR A 158 16.69 -3.04 3.83
CA THR A 158 18.03 -2.62 4.28
C THR A 158 18.09 -1.18 4.75
N ARG A 159 17.05 -0.37 4.50
CA ARG A 159 17.07 1.07 4.67
C ARG A 159 15.91 1.60 5.52
N LYS A 160 14.79 0.87 5.56
CA LYS A 160 13.52 1.31 6.13
C LYS A 160 12.90 0.28 7.04
N ARG A 161 12.22 0.78 8.08
CA ARG A 161 11.52 -0.05 9.06
C ARG A 161 10.04 0.35 9.21
N ASP A 162 9.63 1.43 8.57
CA ASP A 162 8.27 1.96 8.65
C ASP A 162 7.27 1.20 7.74
N PRO A 163 6.00 1.03 8.18
CA PRO A 163 5.55 1.22 9.56
C PRO A 163 6.17 0.22 10.52
N SER A 164 6.27 0.58 11.81
CA SER A 164 6.86 -0.26 12.85
C SER A 164 6.08 -1.56 13.06
N ALA A 165 6.64 -2.47 13.88
CA ALA A 165 5.99 -3.73 14.27
C ALA A 165 4.64 -3.56 15.00
N ARG A 166 4.35 -2.34 15.49
CA ARG A 166 3.07 -1.99 16.14
C ARG A 166 1.94 -1.70 15.16
N PHE A 167 2.23 -1.65 13.85
CA PHE A 167 1.21 -1.42 12.85
C PHE A 167 0.26 -2.63 12.74
N PRO A 168 -1.08 -2.42 12.78
CA PRO A 168 -2.05 -3.50 12.91
C PRO A 168 -2.36 -4.17 11.55
N TRP A 169 -1.37 -4.86 10.95
CA TRP A 169 -1.51 -5.53 9.65
C TRP A 169 -2.64 -6.54 9.59
N GLN A 170 -2.84 -7.32 10.68
CA GLN A 170 -3.92 -8.29 10.77
C GLN A 170 -5.29 -7.60 10.61
N ARG A 171 -5.50 -6.47 11.30
CA ARG A 171 -6.74 -5.70 11.19
C ARG A 171 -7.01 -5.18 9.78
N LEU A 172 -5.94 -4.79 9.04
CA LEU A 172 -6.10 -4.41 7.64
C LEU A 172 -6.56 -5.59 6.79
N ALA A 173 -5.96 -6.76 6.99
CA ALA A 173 -6.31 -7.98 6.28
C ALA A 173 -7.74 -8.44 6.60
N GLU A 174 -8.18 -8.37 7.85
CA GLU A 174 -9.57 -8.63 8.26
C GLU A 174 -10.57 -7.69 7.58
N ALA A 175 -10.16 -6.46 7.27
CA ALA A 175 -10.94 -5.49 6.48
C ALA A 175 -10.76 -5.65 4.96
N GLY A 176 -9.98 -6.65 4.52
CA GLY A 176 -9.76 -6.98 3.12
C GLY A 176 -8.60 -6.25 2.45
N PHE A 177 -7.61 -5.74 3.18
CA PHE A 177 -6.46 -5.03 2.61
C PHE A 177 -5.12 -5.61 3.05
N GLY A 178 -4.21 -5.77 2.10
CA GLY A 178 -2.96 -6.46 2.31
C GLY A 178 -3.16 -7.98 2.40
N LEU A 179 -2.12 -8.68 2.82
CA LEU A 179 -2.15 -10.13 3.02
C LEU A 179 -1.86 -10.45 4.48
N TRP A 180 -2.52 -11.46 5.00
CA TRP A 180 -2.26 -12.09 6.28
C TRP A 180 -2.37 -13.61 6.14
N TYR A 181 -1.87 -14.35 7.09
CA TYR A 181 -1.94 -15.80 7.13
C TYR A 181 -3.20 -16.29 7.86
N GLY A 182 -3.60 -17.54 7.58
CA GLY A 182 -4.74 -18.19 8.24
C GLY A 182 -4.42 -18.69 9.63
N ASP A 183 -5.47 -19.05 10.38
CA ASP A 183 -5.32 -19.61 11.75
C ASP A 183 -4.67 -21.00 11.72
N ASP A 184 -4.99 -21.80 10.71
CA ASP A 184 -4.46 -23.16 10.50
C ASP A 184 -3.28 -23.10 9.52
N LEU A 185 -2.06 -23.01 10.03
CA LEU A 185 -0.84 -22.96 9.22
C LEU A 185 -0.47 -24.35 8.69
N PRO A 186 -0.47 -24.55 7.36
CA PRO A 186 -0.09 -25.84 6.79
C PRO A 186 1.40 -26.10 6.90
N GLU A 187 1.76 -27.39 7.00
CA GLU A 187 3.16 -27.81 6.97
C GLU A 187 3.74 -27.66 5.57
N PRO A 188 4.85 -26.91 5.38
CA PRO A 188 5.49 -26.83 4.09
C PRO A 188 6.10 -28.19 3.68
N PRO A 189 6.16 -28.52 2.37
CA PRO A 189 6.72 -29.79 1.91
C PRO A 189 8.20 -29.92 2.24
N ALA A 190 8.70 -31.14 2.29
CA ALA A 190 10.12 -31.40 2.47
C ALA A 190 10.94 -30.68 1.37
N GLY A 191 12.00 -29.98 1.78
CA GLY A 191 12.82 -29.19 0.87
C GLY A 191 12.28 -27.80 0.53
N PHE A 192 11.23 -27.32 1.23
CA PHE A 192 10.74 -25.95 1.07
C PHE A 192 11.83 -24.91 1.31
N ASP A 193 12.18 -24.17 0.27
CA ASP A 193 13.17 -23.09 0.32
C ASP A 193 12.52 -21.77 0.75
N ALA A 194 12.71 -21.41 2.01
CA ALA A 194 12.11 -20.19 2.57
C ALA A 194 12.72 -18.90 2.00
N ALA A 195 13.99 -18.90 1.55
CA ALA A 195 14.59 -17.72 0.90
C ALA A 195 13.98 -17.50 -0.49
N LEU A 196 13.77 -18.58 -1.26
CA LEU A 196 13.06 -18.50 -2.53
C LEU A 196 11.60 -18.11 -2.31
N ALA A 197 10.96 -18.58 -1.26
CA ALA A 197 9.59 -18.23 -0.90
C ALA A 197 9.44 -16.74 -0.55
N LEU A 198 10.36 -16.16 0.24
CA LEU A 198 10.42 -14.71 0.51
C LEU A 198 10.53 -13.91 -0.79
N ARG A 199 11.41 -14.33 -1.69
CA ARG A 199 11.58 -13.69 -2.99
C ARG A 199 10.31 -13.80 -3.86
N ALA A 200 9.68 -14.96 -3.89
CA ALA A 200 8.44 -15.20 -4.63
C ALA A 200 7.29 -14.36 -4.08
N PHE A 201 7.25 -14.13 -2.75
CA PHE A 201 6.27 -13.27 -2.10
C PHE A 201 6.46 -11.79 -2.48
N GLY A 202 7.71 -11.36 -2.74
CA GLY A 202 7.99 -10.00 -3.20
C GLY A 202 9.24 -9.35 -2.61
N TYR A 203 9.81 -9.88 -1.54
CA TYR A 203 10.98 -9.30 -0.87
C TYR A 203 12.24 -9.33 -1.72
N ASP A 204 13.08 -8.31 -1.56
CA ASP A 204 14.44 -8.30 -2.10
C ASP A 204 15.37 -9.13 -1.19
N THR A 205 15.67 -10.36 -1.60
CA THR A 205 16.48 -11.30 -0.82
C THR A 205 17.99 -11.20 -1.08
N ARG A 206 18.48 -10.14 -1.76
CA ARG A 206 19.94 -9.90 -1.91
C ARG A 206 20.62 -9.66 -0.57
N ASP A 207 19.91 -9.11 0.39
CA ASP A 207 20.23 -9.10 1.81
C ASP A 207 19.16 -9.91 2.56
N LEU A 208 19.39 -11.21 2.69
CA LEU A 208 18.42 -12.12 3.28
C LEU A 208 18.09 -11.79 4.75
N PRO A 209 19.06 -11.47 5.64
CA PRO A 209 18.74 -11.03 6.99
C PRO A 209 17.83 -9.81 7.04
N ALA A 210 18.03 -8.81 6.16
CA ALA A 210 17.16 -7.63 6.10
C ALA A 210 15.75 -8.00 5.64
N ALA A 211 15.60 -8.85 4.62
CA ALA A 211 14.31 -9.35 4.16
C ALA A 211 13.58 -10.14 5.25
N VAL A 212 14.28 -10.96 6.02
CA VAL A 212 13.72 -11.69 7.16
C VAL A 212 13.26 -10.74 8.25
N ARG A 213 14.04 -9.71 8.61
CA ARG A 213 13.60 -8.68 9.58
C ARG A 213 12.34 -7.98 9.14
N ALA A 214 12.23 -7.59 7.86
CA ALA A 214 11.03 -6.95 7.33
C ALA A 214 9.81 -7.89 7.38
N PHE A 215 9.98 -9.13 6.98
CA PHE A 215 8.93 -10.15 7.05
C PHE A 215 8.44 -10.39 8.49
N THR A 216 9.35 -10.61 9.42
CA THR A 216 8.99 -10.89 10.82
C THR A 216 8.41 -9.66 11.52
N ARG A 217 8.87 -8.44 11.18
CA ARG A 217 8.23 -7.19 11.62
C ARG A 217 6.76 -7.15 11.22
N ARG A 218 6.45 -7.45 9.96
CA ARG A 218 5.09 -7.40 9.43
C ARG A 218 4.20 -8.51 9.98
N PHE A 219 4.65 -9.77 9.93
CA PHE A 219 3.83 -10.94 10.20
C PHE A 219 3.92 -11.48 11.62
N ARG A 220 4.93 -11.06 12.40
CA ARG A 220 5.15 -11.54 13.76
C ARG A 220 5.20 -10.42 14.81
N GLY A 221 5.19 -9.14 14.38
CA GLY A 221 5.30 -8.00 15.30
C GLY A 221 6.67 -7.88 15.98
N GLU A 222 7.70 -8.52 15.44
CA GLU A 222 9.07 -8.53 15.99
C GLU A 222 10.10 -8.57 14.85
N GLU A 223 11.37 -8.26 15.13
CA GLU A 223 12.44 -8.33 14.14
C GLU A 223 13.42 -9.44 14.48
N ARG A 224 13.62 -10.38 13.56
CA ARG A 224 14.59 -11.47 13.64
C ARG A 224 15.40 -11.57 12.36
N GLU A 225 16.61 -12.13 12.42
CA GLU A 225 17.50 -12.30 11.26
C GLU A 225 17.45 -13.70 10.65
N ALA A 226 16.70 -14.61 11.30
CA ALA A 226 16.51 -15.99 10.83
C ALA A 226 15.02 -16.37 10.94
N LEU A 227 14.54 -17.12 9.95
CA LEU A 227 13.19 -17.68 9.94
C LEU A 227 13.15 -18.95 10.82
N ASP A 228 12.12 -19.06 11.65
CA ASP A 228 11.78 -20.28 12.38
C ASP A 228 10.75 -21.14 11.59
N ASP A 229 10.34 -22.27 12.17
CA ASP A 229 9.38 -23.17 11.55
C ASP A 229 8.01 -22.52 11.37
N THR A 230 7.58 -21.65 12.30
CA THR A 230 6.32 -20.91 12.17
C THR A 230 6.39 -19.93 11.00
N ASP A 231 7.49 -19.23 10.81
CA ASP A 231 7.69 -18.33 9.68
C ASP A 231 7.63 -19.07 8.33
N ARG A 232 8.20 -20.28 8.27
CA ARG A 232 8.16 -21.14 7.09
C ARG A 232 6.73 -21.55 6.75
N ARG A 233 5.93 -21.89 7.75
CA ARG A 233 4.50 -22.20 7.61
C ARG A 233 3.70 -20.99 7.14
N ILE A 234 3.94 -19.81 7.74
CA ILE A 234 3.31 -18.55 7.31
C ILE A 234 3.65 -18.24 5.86
N LEU A 235 4.93 -18.30 5.45
CA LEU A 235 5.34 -18.09 4.07
C LEU A 235 4.68 -19.07 3.11
N PHE A 236 4.59 -20.33 3.49
CA PHE A 236 3.95 -21.36 2.67
C PHE A 236 2.46 -21.10 2.53
N ASP A 237 1.76 -20.71 3.60
CA ASP A 237 0.35 -20.34 3.59
C ASP A 237 0.10 -19.12 2.69
N LEU A 238 0.86 -18.04 2.87
CA LEU A 238 0.75 -16.81 2.09
C LEU A 238 0.94 -17.05 0.58
N LEU A 239 1.87 -17.92 0.18
CA LEU A 239 2.09 -18.26 -1.23
C LEU A 239 0.98 -19.15 -1.82
N ASN A 240 0.26 -19.90 -1.00
CA ASN A 240 -0.89 -20.73 -1.41
C ASN A 240 -2.23 -20.01 -1.28
N GLY A 241 -2.22 -18.74 -0.98
CA GLY A 241 -3.41 -17.91 -0.95
C GLY A 241 -3.70 -17.27 0.40
N GLY A 242 -3.12 -17.75 1.49
CA GLY A 242 -3.30 -17.19 2.83
C GLY A 242 -4.77 -17.13 3.27
N ALA A 243 -5.05 -16.41 4.35
CA ALA A 243 -6.38 -15.89 4.63
C ALA A 243 -6.69 -14.79 3.61
N ARG A 244 -7.36 -15.15 2.54
CA ARG A 244 -7.94 -14.16 1.61
C ARG A 244 -9.20 -13.60 2.24
N PRO A 245 -9.37 -12.26 2.25
CA PRO A 245 -10.60 -11.62 2.70
C PRO A 245 -11.79 -11.98 1.81
#